data_83dbd3965d814fbcc98215dd034d522e
#
_entry.id   83dbd3965d814fbcc98215dd034d522e
#
_cell.length_a   1.000
_cell.length_b   1.000
_cell.length_c   1.000
_cell.angle_alpha   90.00
_cell.angle_beta   90.00
_cell.angle_gamma   90.00
#
_symmetry.space_group_name_H-M   'P 1'
#
loop_
_entity.id
_entity.type
_entity.pdbx_description
1 polymer ?
#
loop_
_entity_poly.entity_id
_entity_poly.type
_entity_poly.pdbx_seq_one_letter_code
_entity_poly.pdbx_strand_id
1 'polypeptide(L)'
;HEMGRVMALEARAVNAEMLRIKPDPIAKGGSLFFWSPTMNLGRDPRWGRFQESIAEDPWLLGAYSSTFLQAFQSVDSAGFPATIASCKHLIAYSYEGGAGNFSRHNFNAVVSAQDLSESYLPAFHTCVTQGKPGQVMCSYNALNGVPTCARADLLVDTLRTMWKFDGFVISDQGAVADISNPFPKGHHYARNASGGVVDALNAGCDVNDGTLYAQ
;
A
#
# COMPACT_ATOMS: atom_id res chain seq x y z
N HIS A 1 5.15 9.39 -17.80
CA HIS A 1 5.43 8.13 -18.51
C HIS A 1 6.95 7.90 -18.65
N GLU A 2 7.72 8.80 -19.27
CA GLU A 2 9.16 8.63 -19.50
C GLU A 2 9.95 8.41 -18.19
N MET A 3 9.65 9.17 -17.16
CA MET A 3 10.28 9.01 -15.83
C MET A 3 10.10 7.57 -15.30
N GLY A 4 8.88 7.01 -15.39
CA GLY A 4 8.63 5.62 -14.98
C GLY A 4 9.48 4.62 -15.76
N ARG A 5 9.63 4.81 -17.08
CA ARG A 5 10.46 3.97 -17.93
C ARG A 5 11.94 4.01 -17.51
N VAL A 6 12.48 5.21 -17.30
CA VAL A 6 13.89 5.39 -16.89
C VAL A 6 14.13 4.73 -15.54
N MET A 7 13.27 4.99 -14.55
CA MET A 7 13.38 4.38 -13.21
C MET A 7 13.30 2.85 -13.27
N ALA A 8 12.46 2.28 -14.12
CA ALA A 8 12.38 0.83 -14.29
C ALA A 8 13.68 0.24 -14.87
N LEU A 9 14.28 0.91 -15.86
CA LEU A 9 15.56 0.50 -16.43
C LEU A 9 16.69 0.55 -15.40
N GLU A 10 16.77 1.63 -14.63
CA GLU A 10 17.76 1.76 -13.56
C GLU A 10 17.58 0.68 -12.48
N ALA A 11 16.33 0.42 -12.07
CA ALA A 11 16.01 -0.63 -11.11
C ALA A 11 16.47 -2.01 -11.61
N ARG A 12 16.22 -2.32 -12.87
CA ARG A 12 16.68 -3.57 -13.52
C ARG A 12 18.19 -3.66 -13.60
N ALA A 13 18.87 -2.57 -13.94
CA ALA A 13 20.33 -2.53 -14.00
C ALA A 13 20.96 -2.78 -12.62
N VAL A 14 20.43 -2.13 -11.57
CA VAL A 14 20.87 -2.34 -10.20
C VAL A 14 20.61 -3.79 -9.76
N ASN A 15 19.42 -4.33 -10.03
CA ASN A 15 19.10 -5.72 -9.72
C ASN A 15 20.06 -6.70 -10.39
N ALA A 16 20.31 -6.53 -11.70
CA ALA A 16 21.22 -7.39 -12.44
C ALA A 16 22.65 -7.35 -11.87
N GLU A 17 23.14 -6.18 -11.52
CA GLU A 17 24.47 -6.02 -10.91
C GLU A 17 24.55 -6.63 -9.51
N MET A 18 23.51 -6.45 -8.69
CA MET A 18 23.45 -7.06 -7.35
C MET A 18 23.45 -8.58 -7.43
N LEU A 19 22.72 -9.19 -8.35
CA LEU A 19 22.73 -10.63 -8.59
C LEU A 19 24.08 -11.13 -9.09
N ARG A 20 24.81 -10.32 -9.89
CA ARG A 20 26.17 -10.65 -10.35
C ARG A 20 27.18 -10.67 -9.21
N ILE A 21 27.08 -9.71 -8.27
CA ILE A 21 28.02 -9.57 -7.14
C ILE A 21 27.70 -10.57 -6.02
N LYS A 22 26.41 -10.73 -5.73
CA LYS A 22 25.88 -11.62 -4.69
C LYS A 22 24.71 -12.40 -5.25
N PRO A 23 24.91 -13.64 -5.68
CA PRO A 23 23.88 -14.46 -6.30
C PRO A 23 22.79 -14.97 -5.32
N ASP A 24 22.66 -14.34 -4.15
CA ASP A 24 21.57 -14.58 -3.21
C ASP A 24 20.40 -13.62 -3.52
N PRO A 25 19.27 -14.13 -4.04
CA PRO A 25 18.13 -13.30 -4.40
C PRO A 25 17.46 -12.61 -3.19
N ILE A 26 17.76 -13.03 -1.96
CA ILE A 26 17.25 -12.43 -0.72
C ILE A 26 18.23 -11.35 -0.21
N ALA A 27 19.42 -11.23 -0.81
CA ALA A 27 20.40 -10.23 -0.40
C ALA A 27 19.89 -8.80 -0.66
N LYS A 28 20.01 -7.99 0.37
CA LYS A 28 19.58 -6.60 0.43
C LYS A 28 19.98 -5.79 -0.79
N GLY A 29 18.99 -5.18 -1.46
CA GLY A 29 19.18 -4.12 -2.44
C GLY A 29 18.86 -4.44 -3.90
N GLY A 30 18.55 -5.70 -4.25
CA GLY A 30 18.22 -6.10 -5.61
C GLY A 30 16.73 -6.34 -5.89
N SER A 31 15.83 -5.84 -5.05
CA SER A 31 14.39 -6.05 -5.24
C SER A 31 13.88 -5.32 -6.49
N LEU A 32 12.97 -5.98 -7.20
CA LEU A 32 12.17 -5.38 -8.27
C LEU A 32 10.75 -5.05 -7.81
N PHE A 33 10.47 -5.19 -6.51
CA PHE A 33 9.21 -4.79 -5.87
C PHE A 33 9.40 -3.43 -5.22
N PHE A 34 8.54 -2.47 -5.58
CA PHE A 34 8.64 -1.09 -5.12
C PHE A 34 7.34 -0.64 -4.45
N TRP A 35 7.46 -0.08 -3.26
CA TRP A 35 6.34 0.47 -2.50
C TRP A 35 6.06 1.92 -2.91
N SER A 36 5.60 2.08 -4.12
CA SER A 36 5.28 3.35 -4.80
C SER A 36 4.32 3.08 -5.96
N PRO A 37 3.46 4.03 -6.33
CA PRO A 37 3.28 5.39 -5.83
C PRO A 37 2.41 5.48 -4.56
N THR A 38 2.54 6.61 -3.84
CA THR A 38 1.65 6.97 -2.73
C THR A 38 0.36 7.57 -3.28
N MET A 39 -0.78 6.93 -2.94
CA MET A 39 -2.13 7.32 -3.38
C MET A 39 -2.91 8.10 -2.32
N ASN A 40 -2.26 8.44 -1.20
CA ASN A 40 -2.87 9.24 -0.16
C ASN A 40 -2.86 10.70 -0.57
N LEU A 41 -4.02 11.37 -0.46
CA LEU A 41 -4.16 12.77 -0.83
C LEU A 41 -3.37 13.68 0.10
N GLY A 42 -2.77 14.72 -0.44
CA GLY A 42 -2.16 15.81 0.30
C GLY A 42 -3.23 16.72 0.93
N ARG A 43 -3.90 16.29 1.98
CA ARG A 43 -5.05 17.00 2.58
C ARG A 43 -4.65 18.09 3.58
N ASP A 44 -3.57 17.88 4.31
CA ASP A 44 -3.10 18.82 5.33
C ASP A 44 -1.58 18.95 5.22
N PRO A 45 -1.04 20.19 5.08
CA PRO A 45 0.40 20.41 4.92
C PRO A 45 1.21 20.01 6.16
N ARG A 46 0.57 19.80 7.31
CA ARG A 46 1.21 19.30 8.53
C ARG A 46 1.44 17.78 8.54
N TRP A 47 0.84 17.03 7.61
CA TRP A 47 1.09 15.60 7.51
C TRP A 47 2.56 15.34 7.18
N GLY A 48 3.26 14.57 8.05
CA GLY A 48 4.71 14.36 7.95
C GLY A 48 5.19 13.65 6.68
N ARG A 49 4.28 12.99 5.95
CA ARG A 49 4.54 12.32 4.66
C ARG A 49 3.91 13.03 3.47
N PHE A 50 3.50 14.29 3.65
CA PHE A 50 2.89 15.09 2.59
C PHE A 50 3.74 15.12 1.30
N GLN A 51 5.06 15.14 1.43
CA GLN A 51 6.00 15.15 0.31
C GLN A 51 5.97 13.89 -0.56
N GLU A 52 5.44 12.79 -0.06
CA GLU A 52 5.22 11.57 -0.84
C GLU A 52 3.95 11.65 -1.68
N SER A 53 3.03 12.56 -1.36
CA SER A 53 1.80 12.77 -2.12
C SER A 53 2.08 13.60 -3.37
N ILE A 54 1.50 13.17 -4.48
CA ILE A 54 1.67 13.83 -5.78
C ILE A 54 0.70 15.00 -5.92
N ALA A 55 -0.49 14.90 -5.30
CA ALA A 55 -1.55 15.89 -5.46
C ALA A 55 -2.52 15.93 -4.28
N GLU A 56 -3.24 17.04 -4.19
CA GLU A 56 -4.40 17.23 -3.32
C GLU A 56 -5.70 16.77 -4.00
N ASP A 57 -5.68 16.65 -5.32
CA ASP A 57 -6.80 16.26 -6.17
C ASP A 57 -6.75 14.76 -6.50
N PRO A 58 -7.83 13.98 -6.24
CA PRO A 58 -7.83 12.53 -6.45
C PRO A 58 -7.77 12.13 -7.93
N TRP A 59 -8.31 12.97 -8.84
CA TRP A 59 -8.25 12.72 -10.28
C TRP A 59 -6.81 12.86 -10.80
N LEU A 60 -6.14 13.96 -10.45
CA LEU A 60 -4.75 14.20 -10.84
C LEU A 60 -3.82 13.11 -10.28
N LEU A 61 -4.01 12.75 -9.02
CA LEU A 61 -3.26 11.69 -8.36
C LEU A 61 -3.43 10.34 -9.08
N GLY A 62 -4.67 9.99 -9.43
CA GLY A 62 -4.97 8.77 -10.17
C GLY A 62 -4.39 8.77 -11.58
N ALA A 63 -4.54 9.88 -12.33
CA ALA A 63 -4.01 10.02 -13.70
C ALA A 63 -2.49 9.96 -13.75
N TYR A 64 -1.80 10.65 -12.83
CA TYR A 64 -0.35 10.59 -12.72
C TYR A 64 0.12 9.17 -12.41
N SER A 65 -0.46 8.55 -11.38
CA SER A 65 -0.04 7.24 -10.90
C SER A 65 -0.27 6.15 -11.94
N SER A 66 -1.41 6.14 -12.61
CA SER A 66 -1.68 5.15 -13.67
C SER A 66 -0.72 5.28 -14.84
N THR A 67 -0.43 6.52 -15.27
CA THR A 67 0.55 6.79 -16.35
C THR A 67 1.98 6.40 -15.95
N PHE A 68 2.35 6.64 -14.69
CA PHE A 68 3.64 6.22 -14.15
C PHE A 68 3.75 4.70 -14.12
N LEU A 69 2.75 4.01 -13.59
CA LEU A 69 2.72 2.55 -13.44
C LEU A 69 2.80 1.82 -14.78
N GLN A 70 2.07 2.26 -15.79
CA GLN A 70 2.11 1.67 -17.12
C GLN A 70 3.52 1.63 -17.72
N ALA A 71 4.33 2.65 -17.44
CA ALA A 71 5.71 2.70 -17.88
C ALA A 71 6.67 1.96 -16.95
N PHE A 72 6.46 2.10 -15.63
CA PHE A 72 7.32 1.51 -14.61
C PHE A 72 7.21 -0.03 -14.56
N GLN A 73 6.03 -0.56 -14.82
CA GLN A 73 5.74 -2.00 -14.91
C GLN A 73 5.66 -2.50 -16.37
N SER A 74 6.21 -1.75 -17.34
CA SER A 74 6.18 -2.18 -18.74
C SER A 74 6.67 -3.63 -18.87
N VAL A 75 6.00 -4.40 -19.71
CA VAL A 75 6.34 -5.81 -19.93
C VAL A 75 7.38 -5.95 -21.04
N ASP A 76 8.26 -6.92 -20.91
CA ASP A 76 9.21 -7.30 -21.94
C ASP A 76 8.55 -8.17 -23.03
N SER A 77 9.32 -8.60 -24.02
CA SER A 77 8.84 -9.46 -25.12
C SER A 77 8.40 -10.85 -24.65
N ALA A 78 8.78 -11.29 -23.45
CA ALA A 78 8.36 -12.55 -22.85
C ALA A 78 7.15 -12.39 -21.92
N GLY A 79 6.61 -11.17 -21.78
CA GLY A 79 5.44 -10.87 -20.95
C GLY A 79 5.75 -10.63 -19.47
N PHE A 80 7.03 -10.51 -19.08
CA PHE A 80 7.40 -10.22 -17.69
C PHE A 80 7.47 -8.71 -17.42
N PRO A 81 6.90 -8.24 -16.30
CA PRO A 81 6.99 -6.82 -15.94
C PRO A 81 8.44 -6.44 -15.58
N ALA A 82 8.84 -5.23 -15.96
CA ALA A 82 10.15 -4.70 -15.61
C ALA A 82 10.34 -4.58 -14.10
N THR A 83 9.31 -4.12 -13.42
CA THR A 83 9.22 -3.96 -11.96
C THR A 83 7.81 -4.26 -11.48
N ILE A 84 7.62 -4.39 -10.19
CA ILE A 84 6.30 -4.48 -9.53
C ILE A 84 6.13 -3.27 -8.63
N ALA A 85 5.07 -2.53 -8.85
CA ALA A 85 4.73 -1.34 -8.07
C ALA A 85 3.52 -1.56 -7.15
N SER A 86 3.39 -0.70 -6.13
CA SER A 86 2.33 -0.77 -5.13
C SER A 86 1.53 0.52 -5.07
N CYS A 87 0.22 0.46 -5.29
CA CYS A 87 -0.65 1.57 -4.89
C CYS A 87 -0.78 1.57 -3.36
N LYS A 88 -0.25 2.60 -2.70
CA LYS A 88 -0.19 2.66 -1.22
C LYS A 88 -0.62 4.03 -0.69
N HIS A 89 -1.03 4.12 0.52
CA HIS A 89 -1.41 3.13 1.51
C HIS A 89 -2.95 3.11 1.57
N LEU A 90 -3.55 1.99 1.29
CA LEU A 90 -5.00 1.83 1.24
C LEU A 90 -5.54 1.69 2.66
N ILE A 91 -6.23 2.67 3.25
CA ILE A 91 -6.79 3.91 2.73
C ILE A 91 -6.91 4.97 3.85
N ALA A 92 -7.16 6.23 3.47
CA ALA A 92 -7.39 7.35 4.41
C ALA A 92 -6.25 7.57 5.43
N TYR A 93 -5.02 7.31 5.01
CA TYR A 93 -3.81 7.49 5.79
C TYR A 93 -3.23 8.89 5.53
N SER A 94 -3.47 9.83 6.46
CA SER A 94 -3.04 11.23 6.35
C SER A 94 -2.58 11.80 7.69
N TYR A 95 -2.09 10.94 8.60
CA TYR A 95 -1.66 11.32 9.95
C TYR A 95 -0.49 10.44 10.42
N GLU A 96 0.60 11.07 10.88
CA GLU A 96 1.80 10.35 11.38
C GLU A 96 1.87 10.31 12.90
N GLY A 97 1.48 11.39 13.54
CA GLY A 97 1.56 11.54 14.98
C GLY A 97 1.31 12.98 15.40
N GLY A 98 1.09 13.19 16.67
CA GLY A 98 0.75 14.52 17.19
C GLY A 98 0.59 14.53 18.70
N ALA A 99 -0.34 15.36 19.18
CA ALA A 99 -0.64 15.46 20.60
C ALA A 99 -1.23 14.17 21.18
N GLY A 100 -0.88 13.85 22.40
CA GLY A 100 -1.30 12.64 23.07
C GLY A 100 -0.56 11.40 22.58
N ASN A 101 -1.17 10.25 22.75
CA ASN A 101 -0.57 8.95 22.36
C ASN A 101 -1.04 8.47 20.99
N PHE A 102 -1.56 9.37 20.13
CA PHE A 102 -2.00 9.01 18.79
C PHE A 102 -0.84 9.05 17.80
N SER A 103 -0.78 8.02 16.96
CA SER A 103 0.21 7.89 15.89
C SER A 103 -0.42 7.18 14.69
N ARG A 104 0.32 7.07 13.59
CA ARG A 104 -0.09 6.29 12.42
C ARG A 104 -0.52 4.86 12.75
N HIS A 105 0.06 4.25 13.79
CA HIS A 105 -0.19 2.87 14.18
C HIS A 105 -1.51 2.64 14.94
N ASN A 106 -2.15 3.70 15.41
CA ASN A 106 -3.31 3.54 16.30
C ASN A 106 -4.46 4.52 16.04
N PHE A 107 -4.32 5.45 15.08
CA PHE A 107 -5.42 6.35 14.82
C PHE A 107 -6.53 5.68 14.00
N ASN A 108 -7.76 6.11 14.25
CA ASN A 108 -8.93 5.69 13.51
C ASN A 108 -9.41 6.85 12.63
N ALA A 109 -9.32 6.70 11.32
CA ALA A 109 -9.90 7.64 10.38
C ALA A 109 -11.42 7.48 10.36
N VAL A 110 -12.14 8.47 10.88
CA VAL A 110 -13.60 8.51 10.81
C VAL A 110 -14.01 9.26 9.54
N VAL A 111 -14.49 8.51 8.56
CA VAL A 111 -14.78 9.01 7.22
C VAL A 111 -16.20 8.67 6.83
N SER A 112 -16.96 9.65 6.34
CA SER A 112 -18.30 9.42 5.82
C SER A 112 -18.26 8.57 4.54
N ALA A 113 -19.36 7.89 4.22
CA ALA A 113 -19.47 7.13 2.96
C ALA A 113 -19.30 8.05 1.73
N GLN A 114 -19.78 9.28 1.83
CA GLN A 114 -19.64 10.28 0.77
C GLN A 114 -18.16 10.65 0.58
N ASP A 115 -17.45 11.06 1.64
CA ASP A 115 -16.04 11.42 1.56
C ASP A 115 -15.19 10.24 1.08
N LEU A 116 -15.53 9.02 1.52
CA LEU A 116 -14.82 7.82 1.10
C LEU A 116 -14.96 7.64 -0.42
N SER A 117 -16.17 7.76 -0.95
CA SER A 117 -16.44 7.56 -2.37
C SER A 117 -15.97 8.72 -3.26
N GLU A 118 -16.01 9.94 -2.78
CA GLU A 118 -15.69 11.14 -3.59
C GLU A 118 -14.22 11.55 -3.48
N SER A 119 -13.57 11.28 -2.36
CA SER A 119 -12.20 11.77 -2.09
C SER A 119 -11.17 10.65 -1.99
N TYR A 120 -11.42 9.61 -1.20
CA TYR A 120 -10.37 8.64 -0.86
C TYR A 120 -10.26 7.46 -1.84
N LEU A 121 -11.38 6.92 -2.32
CA LEU A 121 -11.37 5.77 -3.23
C LEU A 121 -10.97 6.11 -4.68
N PRO A 122 -11.31 7.27 -5.27
CA PRO A 122 -11.13 7.49 -6.70
C PRO A 122 -9.69 7.36 -7.19
N ALA A 123 -8.72 7.87 -6.43
CA ALA A 123 -7.30 7.76 -6.78
C ALA A 123 -6.84 6.29 -6.80
N PHE A 124 -7.21 5.51 -5.77
CA PHE A 124 -6.91 4.07 -5.72
C PHE A 124 -7.63 3.30 -6.82
N HIS A 125 -8.90 3.62 -7.09
CA HIS A 125 -9.63 3.01 -8.18
C HIS A 125 -8.91 3.18 -9.51
N THR A 126 -8.48 4.40 -9.84
CA THR A 126 -7.74 4.68 -11.07
C THR A 126 -6.38 4.00 -11.08
N CYS A 127 -5.64 4.04 -9.96
CA CYS A 127 -4.36 3.33 -9.82
C CYS A 127 -4.51 1.84 -10.12
N VAL A 128 -5.51 1.19 -9.55
CA VAL A 128 -5.75 -0.25 -9.72
C VAL A 128 -6.27 -0.58 -11.11
N THR A 129 -7.33 0.10 -11.58
CA THR A 129 -8.03 -0.29 -12.81
C THR A 129 -7.31 0.12 -14.09
N GLN A 130 -6.56 1.23 -14.05
CA GLN A 130 -5.83 1.74 -15.20
C GLN A 130 -4.31 1.52 -15.08
N GLY A 131 -3.75 1.68 -13.89
CA GLY A 131 -2.32 1.47 -13.64
C GLY A 131 -1.91 0.00 -13.56
N LYS A 132 -2.85 -0.89 -13.18
CA LYS A 132 -2.63 -2.34 -13.07
C LYS A 132 -1.42 -2.69 -12.19
N PRO A 133 -1.36 -2.22 -10.93
CA PRO A 133 -0.24 -2.52 -10.05
C PRO A 133 -0.17 -4.01 -9.75
N GLY A 134 1.03 -4.55 -9.58
CA GLY A 134 1.20 -5.94 -9.15
C GLY A 134 0.91 -6.13 -7.66
N GLN A 135 0.92 -5.04 -6.88
CA GLN A 135 0.59 -5.09 -5.44
C GLN A 135 -0.19 -3.85 -4.99
N VAL A 136 -0.92 -4.02 -3.89
CA VAL A 136 -1.56 -2.92 -3.14
C VAL A 136 -1.17 -3.07 -1.67
N MET A 137 -0.89 -1.95 -1.01
CA MET A 137 -0.50 -1.98 0.40
C MET A 137 -1.62 -1.42 1.27
N CYS A 138 -2.11 -2.23 2.23
CA CYS A 138 -3.02 -1.74 3.26
C CYS A 138 -2.26 -0.88 4.28
N SER A 139 -2.91 0.13 4.81
CA SER A 139 -2.30 1.15 5.67
C SER A 139 -2.25 0.76 7.15
N TYR A 140 -1.52 1.53 7.95
CA TYR A 140 -1.45 1.34 9.40
C TYR A 140 -2.75 1.60 10.13
N ASN A 141 -3.48 2.64 9.73
CA ASN A 141 -4.63 3.15 10.47
C ASN A 141 -5.86 2.24 10.40
N ALA A 142 -6.76 2.44 11.34
CA ALA A 142 -8.13 1.98 11.20
C ALA A 142 -8.95 2.96 10.35
N LEU A 143 -9.96 2.45 9.67
CA LEU A 143 -11.00 3.21 8.99
C LEU A 143 -12.35 2.84 9.62
N ASN A 144 -13.02 3.84 10.21
CA ASN A 144 -14.31 3.63 10.89
C ASN A 144 -14.30 2.46 11.89
N GLY A 145 -13.23 2.38 12.67
CA GLY A 145 -13.06 1.41 13.76
C GLY A 145 -12.44 0.06 13.37
N VAL A 146 -12.21 -0.21 12.08
CA VAL A 146 -11.60 -1.48 11.63
C VAL A 146 -10.22 -1.20 11.02
N PRO A 147 -9.12 -1.84 11.48
CA PRO A 147 -7.81 -1.73 10.86
C PRO A 147 -7.86 -2.08 9.39
N THR A 148 -7.24 -1.28 8.52
CA THR A 148 -7.39 -1.44 7.06
C THR A 148 -6.91 -2.78 6.56
N CYS A 149 -5.87 -3.36 7.17
CA CYS A 149 -5.37 -4.70 6.84
C CYS A 149 -6.29 -5.85 7.31
N ALA A 150 -7.32 -5.55 8.12
CA ALA A 150 -8.34 -6.50 8.57
C ALA A 150 -9.74 -6.22 7.97
N ARG A 151 -9.81 -5.43 6.87
CA ARG A 151 -11.08 -5.01 6.26
C ARG A 151 -11.42 -5.81 5.01
N ALA A 152 -12.21 -6.87 5.15
CA ALA A 152 -12.65 -7.69 4.03
C ALA A 152 -13.49 -6.92 3.00
N ASP A 153 -14.37 -6.01 3.44
CA ASP A 153 -15.16 -5.14 2.55
C ASP A 153 -14.29 -4.25 1.64
N LEU A 154 -13.10 -3.88 2.12
CA LEU A 154 -12.14 -3.10 1.35
C LEU A 154 -11.24 -3.98 0.48
N LEU A 155 -10.62 -5.00 1.05
CA LEU A 155 -9.58 -5.79 0.38
C LEU A 155 -10.18 -6.90 -0.52
N VAL A 156 -11.32 -7.48 -0.16
CA VAL A 156 -11.99 -8.50 -0.95
C VAL A 156 -13.09 -7.90 -1.82
N ASP A 157 -14.10 -7.25 -1.20
CA ASP A 157 -15.28 -6.83 -1.95
C ASP A 157 -14.94 -5.69 -2.91
N THR A 158 -14.30 -4.63 -2.41
CA THR A 158 -13.97 -3.45 -3.24
C THR A 158 -12.79 -3.74 -4.15
N LEU A 159 -11.64 -4.10 -3.59
CA LEU A 159 -10.40 -4.21 -4.37
C LEU A 159 -10.44 -5.40 -5.34
N ARG A 160 -10.71 -6.62 -4.85
CA ARG A 160 -10.64 -7.82 -5.69
C ARG A 160 -11.91 -8.03 -6.49
N THR A 161 -13.09 -7.90 -5.88
CA THR A 161 -14.36 -8.22 -6.54
C THR A 161 -14.82 -7.11 -7.47
N MET A 162 -14.90 -5.86 -7.00
CA MET A 162 -15.40 -4.75 -7.81
C MET A 162 -14.35 -4.22 -8.80
N TRP A 163 -13.12 -3.99 -8.34
CA TRP A 163 -12.06 -3.42 -9.19
C TRP A 163 -11.26 -4.47 -9.97
N LYS A 164 -11.51 -5.77 -9.72
CA LYS A 164 -10.85 -6.89 -10.42
C LYS A 164 -9.33 -6.88 -10.25
N PHE A 165 -8.86 -6.52 -9.07
CA PHE A 165 -7.45 -6.61 -8.73
C PHE A 165 -7.00 -8.06 -8.64
N ASP A 166 -5.99 -8.44 -9.40
CA ASP A 166 -5.45 -9.80 -9.51
C ASP A 166 -4.03 -9.96 -8.92
N GLY A 167 -3.45 -8.87 -8.40
CA GLY A 167 -2.18 -8.88 -7.69
C GLY A 167 -2.31 -9.34 -6.24
N PHE A 168 -1.28 -9.10 -5.44
CA PHE A 168 -1.30 -9.42 -4.01
C PHE A 168 -1.42 -8.17 -3.13
N VAL A 169 -2.01 -8.35 -1.95
CA VAL A 169 -2.11 -7.32 -0.91
C VAL A 169 -1.00 -7.54 0.10
N ILE A 170 -0.17 -6.53 0.30
CA ILE A 170 0.86 -6.49 1.34
C ILE A 170 0.44 -5.53 2.46
N SER A 171 0.78 -5.86 3.70
CA SER A 171 0.65 -4.90 4.80
C SER A 171 1.73 -3.83 4.73
N ASP A 172 1.47 -2.64 5.27
CA ASP A 172 2.54 -1.74 5.67
C ASP A 172 3.37 -2.41 6.80
N GLN A 173 4.60 -1.94 7.00
CA GLN A 173 5.57 -2.60 7.88
C GLN A 173 5.05 -2.70 9.33
N GLY A 174 4.74 -3.92 9.76
CA GLY A 174 4.19 -4.18 11.09
C GLY A 174 2.69 -3.93 11.24
N ALA A 175 1.96 -3.50 10.20
CA ALA A 175 0.55 -3.15 10.30
C ALA A 175 -0.35 -4.34 10.70
N VAL A 176 0.05 -5.57 10.41
CA VAL A 176 -0.67 -6.76 10.92
C VAL A 176 -0.54 -6.88 12.45
N ALA A 177 0.62 -6.52 13.00
CA ALA A 177 0.80 -6.50 14.46
C ALA A 177 -0.07 -5.41 15.12
N ASP A 178 -0.25 -4.27 14.46
CA ASP A 178 -1.06 -3.17 14.97
C ASP A 178 -2.53 -3.56 15.17
N ILE A 179 -3.05 -4.57 14.46
CA ILE A 179 -4.41 -5.08 14.65
C ILE A 179 -4.64 -5.53 16.09
N SER A 180 -3.66 -6.23 16.69
CA SER A 180 -3.79 -6.78 18.04
C SER A 180 -3.01 -6.03 19.12
N ASN A 181 -2.00 -5.25 18.74
CA ASN A 181 -1.21 -4.49 19.70
C ASN A 181 -2.11 -3.57 20.54
N PRO A 182 -1.88 -3.50 21.87
CA PRO A 182 -2.65 -2.61 22.72
C PRO A 182 -2.32 -1.14 22.43
N PHE A 183 -3.30 -0.26 22.66
CA PHE A 183 -3.06 1.18 22.66
C PHE A 183 -1.96 1.57 23.66
N PRO A 184 -1.01 2.45 23.33
CA PRO A 184 -0.93 3.25 22.09
C PRO A 184 -0.11 2.64 20.96
N LYS A 185 0.25 1.37 21.00
CA LYS A 185 1.10 0.72 19.99
C LYS A 185 0.33 0.15 18.80
N GLY A 186 -0.99 0.07 18.89
CA GLY A 186 -1.86 -0.47 17.87
C GLY A 186 -3.33 -0.23 18.20
N HIS A 187 -4.22 -0.96 17.52
CA HIS A 187 -5.67 -0.75 17.57
C HIS A 187 -6.39 -1.55 18.65
N HIS A 188 -5.75 -2.59 19.19
CA HIS A 188 -6.39 -3.55 20.12
C HIS A 188 -7.72 -4.09 19.56
N TYR A 189 -7.79 -4.28 18.24
CA TYR A 189 -8.96 -4.78 17.53
C TYR A 189 -9.10 -6.30 17.71
N ALA A 190 -8.03 -7.03 17.47
CA ALA A 190 -7.95 -8.46 17.77
C ALA A 190 -7.45 -8.71 19.19
N ARG A 191 -7.89 -9.82 19.77
CA ARG A 191 -7.58 -10.19 21.16
C ARG A 191 -6.10 -10.49 21.41
N ASN A 192 -5.39 -11.00 20.40
CA ASN A 192 -3.98 -11.37 20.46
C ASN A 192 -3.38 -11.43 19.04
N ALA A 193 -2.06 -11.66 18.95
CA ALA A 193 -1.34 -11.70 17.68
C ALA A 193 -1.92 -12.74 16.69
N SER A 194 -2.25 -13.94 17.16
CA SER A 194 -2.86 -14.98 16.30
C SER A 194 -4.23 -14.53 15.76
N GLY A 195 -5.05 -13.87 16.59
CA GLY A 195 -6.31 -13.27 16.13
C GLY A 195 -6.08 -12.20 15.07
N GLY A 196 -5.09 -11.32 15.24
CA GLY A 196 -4.73 -10.32 14.25
C GLY A 196 -4.28 -10.91 12.91
N VAL A 197 -3.52 -12.01 12.96
CA VAL A 197 -3.14 -12.78 11.76
C VAL A 197 -4.35 -13.38 11.06
N VAL A 198 -5.26 -13.99 11.81
CA VAL A 198 -6.51 -14.57 11.27
C VAL A 198 -7.37 -13.50 10.63
N ASP A 199 -7.55 -12.35 11.29
CA ASP A 199 -8.33 -11.23 10.77
C ASP A 199 -7.72 -10.68 9.46
N ALA A 200 -6.39 -10.52 9.41
CA ALA A 200 -5.70 -10.04 8.23
C ALA A 200 -5.80 -11.01 7.04
N LEU A 201 -5.55 -12.31 7.27
CA LEU A 201 -5.63 -13.34 6.23
C LEU A 201 -7.06 -13.47 5.69
N ASN A 202 -8.07 -13.51 6.57
CA ASN A 202 -9.48 -13.59 6.17
C ASN A 202 -9.94 -12.32 5.43
N ALA A 203 -9.33 -11.18 5.73
CA ALA A 203 -9.59 -9.95 5.01
C ALA A 203 -8.90 -9.86 3.64
N GLY A 204 -8.01 -10.81 3.30
CA GLY A 204 -7.31 -10.84 2.01
C GLY A 204 -5.97 -10.12 1.98
N CYS A 205 -5.32 -9.91 3.13
CA CYS A 205 -3.93 -9.47 3.23
C CYS A 205 -3.00 -10.68 3.04
N ASP A 206 -2.39 -10.80 1.86
CA ASP A 206 -1.62 -11.99 1.47
C ASP A 206 -0.22 -12.03 2.08
N VAL A 207 0.40 -10.86 2.23
CA VAL A 207 1.79 -10.72 2.66
C VAL A 207 1.88 -9.78 3.85
N ASN A 208 2.49 -10.27 4.92
CA ASN A 208 2.84 -9.43 6.07
C ASN A 208 4.27 -8.90 5.91
N ASP A 209 4.42 -7.58 5.76
CA ASP A 209 5.73 -6.94 5.96
C ASP A 209 6.04 -6.88 7.44
N GLY A 210 6.69 -7.93 7.91
CA GLY A 210 6.97 -8.20 9.31
C GLY A 210 7.20 -9.70 9.53
N THR A 211 7.09 -10.15 10.79
CA THR A 211 7.43 -11.52 11.16
C THR A 211 6.25 -12.39 11.59
N LEU A 212 5.03 -11.82 11.66
CA LEU A 212 3.90 -12.54 12.27
C LEU A 212 3.40 -13.75 11.46
N TYR A 213 3.42 -13.70 10.13
CA TYR A 213 3.00 -14.84 9.31
C TYR A 213 4.01 -16.00 9.34
N ALA A 214 5.21 -15.77 9.86
CA ALA A 214 6.25 -16.79 9.99
C ALA A 214 6.32 -17.41 11.40
N GLN A 215 5.41 -17.04 12.31
CA GLN A 215 5.28 -17.57 13.66
C GLN A 215 4.07 -18.51 13.72
#